data_1c5bf7b95ed06e1df3606a82678da79a
#
_entry.id   1c5bf7b95ed06e1df3606a82678da79a
#
_cell.length_a   1.000
_cell.length_b   1.000
_cell.length_c   1.000
_cell.angle_alpha   90.00
_cell.angle_beta   90.00
_cell.angle_gamma   90.00
#
_symmetry.space_group_name_H-M   'P 1'
#
loop_
_entity.id
_entity.type
_entity.pdbx_description
1 polymer ?
#
loop_
_entity_poly.entity_id
_entity_poly.type
_entity_poly.pdbx_seq_one_letter_code
_entity_poly.pdbx_strand_id
1 'polypeptide(L)'
;MKQRFFLILLVSVFAFSSNAQKRHSPFNVIGFYTAKNDMAHISFVHEAHKWFSTKGTQYEFKYDSTNNWNNLNAKFLSQYQVVIFLDTRPDSLDQRIAFQQYMEQGGAWMGFHFAGFALTPSAYPQNWDWYHNKFLGAGEYVSNTWRPTSAFLRVEDKRHPATKKLPAIFKSSPSEWYRWKNDLKKNPDIKILLSIDSTSFPLGTGPKLHEIWHSGYYPVAWTNKKYRMIYFNMGHNDIDYENKTNKELSFTFGNPVQDQLIIDALLWLGRKNK
;
A
#
# COMPACT_ATOMS: atom_id res chain seq x y z
N MET A 1 66.99 30.50 -43.53
CA MET A 1 65.55 30.55 -43.20
C MET A 1 65.22 29.35 -42.29
N LYS A 2 65.00 29.59 -40.99
CA LYS A 2 64.65 28.54 -40.01
C LYS A 2 63.14 28.66 -39.70
N GLN A 3 62.34 27.70 -40.19
CA GLN A 3 60.92 27.61 -39.85
C GLN A 3 60.78 27.03 -38.42
N ARG A 4 60.10 27.76 -37.53
CA ARG A 4 59.71 27.30 -36.22
C ARG A 4 58.27 26.77 -36.30
N PHE A 5 58.08 25.47 -36.10
CA PHE A 5 56.76 24.86 -35.88
C PHE A 5 56.30 25.11 -34.46
N PHE A 6 55.16 25.79 -34.30
CA PHE A 6 54.44 25.92 -33.02
C PHE A 6 53.45 24.77 -32.91
N LEU A 7 53.68 23.89 -31.96
CA LEU A 7 52.74 22.80 -31.63
C LEU A 7 51.73 23.34 -30.62
N ILE A 8 50.47 23.52 -31.04
CA ILE A 8 49.36 23.91 -30.15
C ILE A 8 48.80 22.64 -29.54
N LEU A 9 49.02 22.46 -28.23
CA LEU A 9 48.45 21.37 -27.46
C LEU A 9 47.02 21.73 -27.02
N LEU A 10 45.99 21.10 -27.65
CA LEU A 10 44.60 21.28 -27.29
C LEU A 10 44.30 20.42 -26.07
N VAL A 11 44.22 21.02 -24.89
CA VAL A 11 43.79 20.34 -23.65
C VAL A 11 42.26 20.35 -23.61
N SER A 12 41.63 19.20 -23.93
CA SER A 12 40.19 19.01 -23.78
C SER A 12 39.84 18.75 -22.29
N VAL A 13 39.25 19.74 -21.64
CA VAL A 13 38.73 19.60 -20.28
C VAL A 13 37.39 18.90 -20.39
N PHE A 14 37.38 17.60 -20.09
CA PHE A 14 36.13 16.87 -19.87
C PHE A 14 35.52 17.29 -18.50
N ALA A 15 34.50 18.12 -18.53
CA ALA A 15 33.68 18.43 -17.38
C ALA A 15 32.79 17.20 -17.06
N PHE A 16 33.19 16.40 -16.10
CA PHE A 16 32.30 15.39 -15.51
C PHE A 16 31.21 16.11 -14.71
N SER A 17 30.03 16.25 -15.32
CA SER A 17 28.82 16.64 -14.59
C SER A 17 28.43 15.49 -13.66
N SER A 18 28.92 15.54 -12.42
CA SER A 18 28.41 14.65 -11.39
C SER A 18 26.96 15.04 -11.11
N ASN A 19 26.01 14.26 -11.62
CA ASN A 19 24.63 14.31 -11.16
C ASN A 19 24.62 13.93 -9.68
N ALA A 20 24.72 14.91 -8.81
CA ALA A 20 24.52 14.71 -7.37
C ALA A 20 23.07 14.27 -7.18
N GLN A 21 22.86 12.97 -7.11
CA GLN A 21 21.56 12.38 -6.77
C GLN A 21 21.17 12.97 -5.41
N LYS A 22 20.07 13.74 -5.35
CA LYS A 22 19.58 14.31 -4.09
C LYS A 22 19.39 13.19 -3.09
N ARG A 23 20.31 13.09 -2.13
CA ARG A 23 20.17 12.16 -1.00
C ARG A 23 18.96 12.63 -0.19
N HIS A 24 17.93 11.82 -0.16
CA HIS A 24 16.80 12.05 0.73
C HIS A 24 17.18 11.62 2.15
N SER A 25 16.73 12.39 3.15
CA SER A 25 16.94 11.97 4.54
C SER A 25 16.21 10.65 4.80
N PRO A 26 16.83 9.70 5.50
CA PRO A 26 16.18 8.48 5.95
C PRO A 26 14.92 8.81 6.77
N PHE A 27 13.93 7.93 6.74
CA PHE A 27 12.69 8.07 7.52
C PHE A 27 12.33 6.74 8.19
N ASN A 28 11.55 6.82 9.27
CA ASN A 28 11.14 5.68 10.06
C ASN A 28 9.72 5.25 9.71
N VAL A 29 9.51 3.95 9.63
CA VAL A 29 8.23 3.30 9.33
C VAL A 29 7.92 2.31 10.43
N ILE A 30 6.68 2.30 10.94
CA ILE A 30 6.20 1.32 11.91
C ILE A 30 5.03 0.53 11.33
N GLY A 31 5.15 -0.81 11.32
CA GLY A 31 4.07 -1.73 10.97
C GLY A 31 3.33 -2.22 12.21
N PHE A 32 2.04 -1.91 12.32
CA PHE A 32 1.14 -2.49 13.31
C PHE A 32 0.44 -3.71 12.74
N TYR A 33 0.34 -4.78 13.54
CA TYR A 33 -0.25 -6.04 13.12
C TYR A 33 -0.85 -6.82 14.29
N THR A 34 -1.64 -7.83 13.97
CA THR A 34 -2.17 -8.78 14.95
C THR A 34 -1.70 -10.20 14.65
N ALA A 35 -1.73 -10.65 13.41
CA ALA A 35 -1.31 -11.97 12.94
C ALA A 35 -1.97 -13.11 13.72
N LYS A 36 -3.33 -13.11 13.78
CA LYS A 36 -4.11 -14.09 14.53
C LYS A 36 -5.27 -14.61 13.69
N ASN A 37 -5.72 -15.81 14.01
CA ASN A 37 -6.95 -16.47 13.57
C ASN A 37 -7.01 -16.88 12.09
N ASP A 38 -6.41 -16.15 11.18
CA ASP A 38 -6.46 -16.42 9.74
C ASP A 38 -5.04 -16.64 9.21
N MET A 39 -4.79 -17.84 8.67
CA MET A 39 -3.46 -18.24 8.19
C MET A 39 -2.99 -17.39 6.99
N ALA A 40 -3.92 -16.91 6.16
CA ALA A 40 -3.56 -16.03 5.04
C ALA A 40 -3.12 -14.65 5.54
N HIS A 41 -3.77 -14.10 6.56
CA HIS A 41 -3.33 -12.86 7.21
C HIS A 41 -2.00 -13.03 7.95
N ILE A 42 -1.81 -14.15 8.66
CA ILE A 42 -0.55 -14.46 9.36
C ILE A 42 0.60 -14.53 8.36
N SER A 43 0.43 -15.27 7.27
CA SER A 43 1.44 -15.40 6.21
C SER A 43 1.73 -14.06 5.53
N PHE A 44 0.69 -13.24 5.28
CA PHE A 44 0.87 -11.89 4.75
C PHE A 44 1.73 -11.01 5.68
N VAL A 45 1.48 -11.04 6.97
CA VAL A 45 2.28 -10.28 7.95
C VAL A 45 3.74 -10.73 7.94
N HIS A 46 4.01 -12.04 7.92
CA HIS A 46 5.38 -12.58 7.85
C HIS A 46 6.07 -12.14 6.55
N GLU A 47 5.41 -12.25 5.41
CA GLU A 47 5.92 -11.81 4.12
C GLU A 47 6.21 -10.29 4.11
N ALA A 48 5.28 -9.48 4.62
CA ALA A 48 5.41 -8.04 4.72
C ALA A 48 6.62 -7.61 5.56
N HIS A 49 6.82 -8.23 6.73
CA HIS A 49 7.98 -7.93 7.57
C HIS A 49 9.30 -8.19 6.86
N LYS A 50 9.41 -9.33 6.19
CA LYS A 50 10.62 -9.67 5.42
C LYS A 50 10.84 -8.67 4.28
N TRP A 51 9.75 -8.35 3.54
CA TRP A 51 9.84 -7.46 2.39
C TRP A 51 10.19 -6.02 2.80
N PHE A 52 9.47 -5.41 3.76
CA PHE A 52 9.73 -4.05 4.21
C PHE A 52 11.13 -3.90 4.82
N SER A 53 11.60 -4.88 5.60
CA SER A 53 12.95 -4.87 6.16
C SER A 53 14.02 -4.89 5.06
N THR A 54 13.86 -5.75 4.05
CA THR A 54 14.77 -5.83 2.90
C THR A 54 14.76 -4.54 2.09
N LYS A 55 13.57 -3.99 1.81
CA LYS A 55 13.43 -2.74 1.05
C LYS A 55 13.92 -1.53 1.84
N GLY A 56 13.84 -1.54 3.16
CA GLY A 56 14.38 -0.49 4.03
C GLY A 56 15.86 -0.23 3.77
N THR A 57 16.66 -1.28 3.68
CA THR A 57 18.09 -1.19 3.34
C THR A 57 18.29 -0.62 1.93
N GLN A 58 17.48 -1.06 0.96
CA GLN A 58 17.62 -0.64 -0.45
C GLN A 58 17.20 0.82 -0.69
N TYR A 59 16.20 1.32 0.03
CA TYR A 59 15.54 2.61 -0.22
C TYR A 59 15.72 3.64 0.89
N GLU A 60 16.63 3.38 1.83
CA GLU A 60 17.01 4.29 2.91
C GLU A 60 15.83 4.68 3.84
N PHE A 61 15.09 3.68 4.32
CA PHE A 61 14.16 3.84 5.42
C PHE A 61 14.38 2.75 6.49
N LYS A 62 14.07 3.07 7.74
CA LYS A 62 14.07 2.09 8.82
C LYS A 62 12.67 1.53 8.99
N TYR A 63 12.52 0.22 9.00
CA TYR A 63 11.27 -0.47 9.27
C TYR A 63 11.31 -1.15 10.63
N ASP A 64 10.38 -0.79 11.49
CA ASP A 64 10.08 -1.44 12.76
C ASP A 64 8.66 -2.03 12.70
N SER A 65 8.34 -3.00 13.57
CA SER A 65 7.01 -3.57 13.65
C SER A 65 6.60 -3.85 15.10
N THR A 66 5.28 -3.86 15.37
CA THR A 66 4.75 -4.14 16.70
C THR A 66 3.35 -4.76 16.61
N ASN A 67 3.12 -5.77 17.45
CA ASN A 67 1.79 -6.32 17.74
C ASN A 67 1.18 -5.77 19.04
N ASN A 68 1.91 -4.92 19.73
CA ASN A 68 1.40 -4.20 20.90
C ASN A 68 0.71 -2.91 20.47
N TRP A 69 -0.60 -2.95 20.37
CA TRP A 69 -1.42 -1.81 19.97
C TRP A 69 -1.44 -0.67 21.00
N ASN A 70 -0.98 -0.88 22.24
CA ASN A 70 -0.76 0.21 23.20
C ASN A 70 0.36 1.16 22.77
N ASN A 71 1.21 0.74 21.85
CA ASN A 71 2.18 1.62 21.19
C ASN A 71 1.52 2.64 20.24
N LEU A 72 0.24 2.48 19.90
CA LEU A 72 -0.50 3.47 19.11
C LEU A 72 -0.89 4.66 19.99
N ASN A 73 0.10 5.46 20.35
CA ASN A 73 -0.01 6.66 21.18
C ASN A 73 0.90 7.77 20.65
N ALA A 74 0.62 9.02 21.01
CA ALA A 74 1.30 10.20 20.46
C ALA A 74 2.83 10.14 20.67
N LYS A 75 3.29 9.72 21.87
CA LYS A 75 4.72 9.64 22.20
C LYS A 75 5.45 8.64 21.32
N PHE A 76 4.87 7.48 21.10
CA PHE A 76 5.48 6.44 20.26
C PHE A 76 5.44 6.84 18.78
N LEU A 77 4.29 7.31 18.30
CA LEU A 77 4.09 7.70 16.91
C LEU A 77 4.96 8.88 16.47
N SER A 78 5.36 9.76 17.38
CA SER A 78 6.24 10.90 17.07
C SER A 78 7.61 10.48 16.51
N GLN A 79 8.01 9.23 16.67
CA GLN A 79 9.26 8.67 16.18
C GLN A 79 9.19 8.21 14.73
N TYR A 80 7.99 8.12 14.14
CA TYR A 80 7.75 7.51 12.82
C TYR A 80 7.08 8.48 11.87
N GLN A 81 7.57 8.52 10.64
CA GLN A 81 6.99 9.31 9.55
C GLN A 81 5.84 8.58 8.87
N VAL A 82 5.85 7.25 8.89
CA VAL A 82 4.79 6.43 8.28
C VAL A 82 4.34 5.34 9.23
N VAL A 83 3.03 5.23 9.40
CA VAL A 83 2.36 4.13 10.10
C VAL A 83 1.76 3.19 9.05
N ILE A 84 1.99 1.90 9.18
CA ILE A 84 1.39 0.86 8.35
C ILE A 84 0.44 0.02 9.21
N PHE A 85 -0.79 -0.21 8.73
CA PHE A 85 -1.67 -1.25 9.26
C PHE A 85 -1.66 -2.44 8.31
N LEU A 86 -1.16 -3.58 8.77
CA LEU A 86 -0.99 -4.76 7.93
C LEU A 86 -2.27 -5.57 7.81
N ASP A 87 -2.78 -6.10 8.91
CA ASP A 87 -3.88 -7.07 8.91
C ASP A 87 -5.06 -6.67 9.80
N THR A 88 -5.05 -5.48 10.37
CA THR A 88 -6.13 -4.98 11.23
C THR A 88 -6.00 -3.48 11.49
N ARG A 89 -6.81 -2.93 12.38
CA ARG A 89 -6.88 -1.54 12.80
C ARG A 89 -7.15 -1.46 14.31
N PRO A 90 -6.97 -0.30 14.97
CA PRO A 90 -7.16 -0.17 16.42
C PRO A 90 -8.61 -0.43 16.85
N ASP A 91 -8.78 -1.05 18.01
CA ASP A 91 -10.08 -1.36 18.61
C ASP A 91 -10.45 -0.49 19.81
N SER A 92 -9.48 0.03 20.56
CA SER A 92 -9.75 0.90 21.70
C SER A 92 -9.91 2.36 21.31
N LEU A 93 -10.70 3.10 22.11
CA LEU A 93 -10.97 4.52 21.85
C LEU A 93 -9.69 5.36 21.89
N ASP A 94 -8.83 5.13 22.87
CA ASP A 94 -7.58 5.90 23.04
C ASP A 94 -6.65 5.73 21.84
N GLN A 95 -6.53 4.49 21.32
CA GLN A 95 -5.74 4.19 20.12
C GLN A 95 -6.32 4.89 18.89
N ARG A 96 -7.65 4.91 18.73
CA ARG A 96 -8.34 5.60 17.65
C ARG A 96 -8.11 7.10 17.68
N ILE A 97 -8.24 7.71 18.86
CA ILE A 97 -7.98 9.15 19.08
C ILE A 97 -6.53 9.46 18.73
N ALA A 98 -5.58 8.67 19.23
CA ALA A 98 -4.16 8.88 18.97
C ALA A 98 -3.82 8.78 17.47
N PHE A 99 -4.38 7.80 16.77
CA PHE A 99 -4.17 7.65 15.33
C PHE A 99 -4.81 8.80 14.54
N GLN A 100 -6.03 9.19 14.87
CA GLN A 100 -6.71 10.31 14.22
C GLN A 100 -5.91 11.61 14.39
N GLN A 101 -5.46 11.91 15.59
CA GLN A 101 -4.61 13.07 15.88
C GLN A 101 -3.28 13.01 15.10
N TYR A 102 -2.65 11.85 15.03
CA TYR A 102 -1.43 11.66 14.24
C TYR A 102 -1.66 12.02 12.76
N MET A 103 -2.78 11.56 12.17
CA MET A 103 -3.12 11.88 10.79
C MET A 103 -3.48 13.36 10.57
N GLU A 104 -4.22 13.96 11.50
CA GLU A 104 -4.61 15.37 11.45
C GLU A 104 -3.40 16.32 11.62
N GLN A 105 -2.36 15.87 12.31
CA GLN A 105 -1.08 16.58 12.45
C GLN A 105 -0.11 16.34 11.28
N GLY A 106 -0.58 15.73 10.19
CA GLY A 106 0.21 15.51 8.98
C GLY A 106 1.09 14.26 8.99
N GLY A 107 0.78 13.30 9.83
CA GLY A 107 1.32 11.95 9.78
C GLY A 107 0.96 11.26 8.46
N ALA A 108 1.65 10.17 8.13
CA ALA A 108 1.39 9.41 6.93
C ALA A 108 1.02 7.95 7.22
N TRP A 109 0.12 7.39 6.42
CA TRP A 109 -0.40 6.05 6.64
C TRP A 109 -0.49 5.22 5.35
N MET A 110 -0.21 3.92 5.50
CA MET A 110 -0.45 2.90 4.49
C MET A 110 -1.24 1.76 5.12
N GLY A 111 -2.27 1.28 4.45
CA GLY A 111 -3.05 0.15 4.93
C GLY A 111 -3.30 -0.91 3.87
N PHE A 112 -3.40 -2.14 4.33
CA PHE A 112 -3.63 -3.30 3.48
C PHE A 112 -4.92 -4.01 3.86
N HIS A 113 -5.65 -4.47 2.85
CA HIS A 113 -6.73 -5.43 2.91
C HIS A 113 -7.64 -5.29 4.14
N PHE A 114 -7.53 -6.19 5.13
CA PHE A 114 -8.40 -6.22 6.31
C PHE A 114 -8.26 -4.99 7.21
N ALA A 115 -7.18 -4.21 7.07
CA ALA A 115 -7.09 -2.91 7.75
C ALA A 115 -8.24 -1.96 7.35
N GLY A 116 -8.84 -2.12 6.17
CA GLY A 116 -10.00 -1.35 5.73
C GLY A 116 -11.36 -1.99 6.04
N PHE A 117 -11.39 -3.23 6.52
CA PHE A 117 -12.63 -3.99 6.69
C PHE A 117 -13.59 -3.37 7.71
N ALA A 118 -14.86 -3.25 7.35
CA ALA A 118 -15.97 -2.87 8.22
C ALA A 118 -17.23 -3.63 7.83
N LEU A 119 -18.00 -4.06 8.79
CA LEU A 119 -19.29 -4.74 8.59
C LEU A 119 -20.28 -4.29 9.67
N THR A 120 -21.51 -3.99 9.27
CA THR A 120 -22.57 -3.62 10.20
C THR A 120 -23.81 -4.51 9.98
N PRO A 121 -24.35 -5.19 10.99
CA PRO A 121 -23.83 -5.29 12.35
C PRO A 121 -22.49 -6.05 12.39
N SER A 122 -21.63 -5.74 13.36
CA SER A 122 -20.29 -6.31 13.43
C SER A 122 -20.00 -6.86 14.83
N ALA A 123 -19.39 -8.06 14.84
CA ALA A 123 -18.72 -8.59 16.03
C ALA A 123 -17.30 -8.00 16.23
N TYR A 124 -16.84 -7.19 15.27
CA TYR A 124 -15.51 -6.59 15.32
C TYR A 124 -15.55 -5.21 16.00
N PRO A 125 -14.91 -5.04 17.17
CA PRO A 125 -14.89 -3.76 17.89
C PRO A 125 -14.11 -2.66 17.12
N GLN A 126 -13.33 -3.06 16.10
CA GLN A 126 -12.52 -2.15 15.29
C GLN A 126 -13.33 -1.29 14.32
N ASN A 127 -14.65 -1.49 14.15
CA ASN A 127 -15.46 -0.60 13.32
C ASN A 127 -15.48 0.82 13.90
N TRP A 128 -15.19 1.78 13.02
CA TRP A 128 -14.93 3.16 13.44
C TRP A 128 -15.35 4.14 12.34
N ASP A 129 -16.41 4.92 12.58
CA ASP A 129 -17.06 5.75 11.56
C ASP A 129 -16.11 6.73 10.87
N TRP A 130 -15.34 7.49 11.65
CA TRP A 130 -14.37 8.43 11.08
C TRP A 130 -13.40 7.73 10.13
N TYR A 131 -12.88 6.56 10.53
CA TYR A 131 -11.90 5.82 9.75
C TYR A 131 -12.49 5.26 8.46
N HIS A 132 -13.65 4.63 8.52
CA HIS A 132 -14.24 3.97 7.35
C HIS A 132 -14.92 4.94 6.39
N ASN A 133 -15.61 5.97 6.91
CA ASN A 133 -16.41 6.87 6.07
C ASN A 133 -15.70 8.18 5.68
N LYS A 134 -14.85 8.75 6.57
CA LYS A 134 -14.15 10.01 6.28
C LYS A 134 -12.71 9.77 5.82
N PHE A 135 -11.96 8.94 6.52
CA PHE A 135 -10.55 8.72 6.24
C PHE A 135 -10.34 7.79 5.05
N LEU A 136 -10.90 6.59 5.05
CA LEU A 136 -10.88 5.66 3.91
C LEU A 136 -11.91 6.01 2.84
N GLY A 137 -13.07 6.52 3.23
CA GLY A 137 -14.17 6.84 2.33
C GLY A 137 -14.96 5.64 1.81
N ALA A 138 -14.49 4.43 2.05
CA ALA A 138 -15.00 3.19 1.47
C ALA A 138 -16.30 2.68 2.15
N GLY A 139 -16.53 3.08 3.42
CA GLY A 139 -17.64 2.57 4.22
C GLY A 139 -17.48 1.09 4.55
N GLU A 140 -18.60 0.36 4.46
CA GLU A 140 -18.67 -1.05 4.81
C GLU A 140 -18.15 -1.95 3.68
N TYR A 141 -17.59 -3.09 4.07
CA TYR A 141 -17.38 -4.24 3.20
C TYR A 141 -18.74 -4.80 2.71
N VAL A 142 -18.82 -5.15 1.44
CA VAL A 142 -20.03 -5.74 0.83
C VAL A 142 -19.80 -7.20 0.50
N SER A 143 -18.74 -7.51 -0.23
CA SER A 143 -18.39 -8.87 -0.65
C SER A 143 -16.93 -8.96 -1.09
N ASN A 144 -16.45 -10.16 -1.33
CA ASN A 144 -15.10 -10.43 -1.81
C ASN A 144 -15.07 -11.49 -2.92
N THR A 145 -13.93 -11.57 -3.61
CA THR A 145 -13.66 -12.62 -4.62
C THR A 145 -13.11 -13.87 -3.95
N TRP A 146 -13.81 -14.49 -3.07
CA TRP A 146 -13.35 -15.76 -2.55
C TRP A 146 -13.47 -16.88 -3.62
N ARG A 147 -12.37 -17.45 -4.08
CA ARG A 147 -10.95 -17.52 -3.68
C ARG A 147 -10.14 -16.29 -4.08
N PRO A 148 -8.90 -16.14 -3.50
CA PRO A 148 -7.92 -15.17 -4.01
C PRO A 148 -7.61 -15.42 -5.49
N THR A 149 -7.64 -14.35 -6.29
CA THR A 149 -7.40 -14.42 -7.73
C THR A 149 -6.60 -13.23 -8.23
N SER A 150 -5.80 -13.44 -9.28
CA SER A 150 -5.13 -12.33 -9.98
C SER A 150 -6.12 -11.55 -10.82
N ALA A 151 -5.95 -10.24 -10.86
CA ALA A 151 -6.72 -9.36 -11.72
C ALA A 151 -5.79 -8.49 -12.58
N PHE A 152 -6.25 -8.06 -13.75
CA PHE A 152 -5.62 -6.94 -14.43
C PHE A 152 -6.07 -5.65 -13.75
N LEU A 153 -5.11 -4.84 -13.33
CA LEU A 153 -5.34 -3.57 -12.65
C LEU A 153 -5.06 -2.42 -13.60
N ARG A 154 -6.01 -1.51 -13.71
CA ARG A 154 -5.91 -0.27 -14.48
C ARG A 154 -5.38 0.86 -13.59
N VAL A 155 -4.39 1.59 -14.08
CA VAL A 155 -3.91 2.82 -13.45
C VAL A 155 -4.85 3.97 -13.79
N GLU A 156 -5.55 4.49 -12.79
CA GLU A 156 -6.52 5.59 -12.93
C GLU A 156 -5.86 6.96 -12.86
N ASP A 157 -4.78 7.10 -12.10
CA ASP A 157 -4.01 8.35 -12.06
C ASP A 157 -2.53 8.11 -12.35
N LYS A 158 -2.12 8.45 -13.55
CA LYS A 158 -0.72 8.39 -14.03
C LYS A 158 0.19 9.51 -13.49
N ARG A 159 -0.36 10.50 -12.80
CA ARG A 159 0.42 11.63 -12.26
C ARG A 159 0.82 11.44 -10.81
N HIS A 160 0.14 10.55 -10.09
CA HIS A 160 0.47 10.29 -8.68
C HIS A 160 1.85 9.63 -8.55
N PRO A 161 2.68 10.04 -7.57
CA PRO A 161 4.04 9.47 -7.40
C PRO A 161 4.07 7.94 -7.31
N ALA A 162 3.09 7.32 -6.66
CA ALA A 162 3.02 5.87 -6.53
C ALA A 162 2.74 5.13 -7.85
N THR A 163 2.11 5.79 -8.83
CA THR A 163 1.61 5.11 -10.04
C THR A 163 2.25 5.61 -11.34
N LYS A 164 2.97 6.72 -11.31
CA LYS A 164 3.51 7.37 -12.52
C LYS A 164 4.48 6.51 -13.33
N LYS A 165 5.15 5.54 -12.70
CA LYS A 165 6.10 4.64 -13.37
C LYS A 165 5.46 3.33 -13.85
N LEU A 166 4.21 3.05 -13.45
CA LEU A 166 3.56 1.79 -13.77
C LEU A 166 3.06 1.76 -15.22
N PRO A 167 2.93 0.60 -15.85
CA PRO A 167 2.20 0.45 -17.10
C PRO A 167 0.73 0.85 -16.92
N ALA A 168 0.00 1.12 -18.01
CA ALA A 168 -1.40 1.52 -17.94
C ALA A 168 -2.30 0.46 -17.30
N ILE A 169 -1.97 -0.80 -17.59
CA ILE A 169 -2.62 -2.00 -17.07
C ILE A 169 -1.52 -3.00 -16.74
N PHE A 170 -1.67 -3.72 -15.62
CA PHE A 170 -0.75 -4.79 -15.24
C PHE A 170 -1.51 -5.90 -14.49
N LYS A 171 -0.98 -7.12 -14.54
CA LYS A 171 -1.50 -8.26 -13.80
C LYS A 171 -0.99 -8.23 -12.36
N SER A 172 -1.90 -8.30 -11.38
CA SER A 172 -1.56 -8.38 -9.96
C SER A 172 -1.11 -9.77 -9.53
N SER A 173 -0.50 -9.86 -8.34
CA SER A 173 -0.53 -11.09 -7.56
C SER A 173 -1.96 -11.47 -7.21
N PRO A 174 -2.26 -12.76 -6.94
CA PRO A 174 -3.57 -13.15 -6.42
C PRO A 174 -3.93 -12.37 -5.16
N SER A 175 -5.18 -12.00 -5.01
CA SER A 175 -5.70 -11.40 -3.78
C SER A 175 -7.19 -11.66 -3.64
N GLU A 176 -7.68 -11.66 -2.43
CA GLU A 176 -9.09 -11.62 -2.12
C GLU A 176 -9.56 -10.17 -2.26
N TRP A 177 -10.17 -9.81 -3.39
CA TRP A 177 -10.59 -8.45 -3.67
C TRP A 177 -11.89 -8.11 -2.95
N TYR A 178 -11.91 -6.99 -2.19
CA TYR A 178 -13.10 -6.48 -1.51
C TYR A 178 -13.88 -5.51 -2.39
N ARG A 179 -15.21 -5.60 -2.30
CA ARG A 179 -16.15 -4.57 -2.74
C ARG A 179 -16.61 -3.74 -1.55
N TRP A 180 -16.82 -2.46 -1.81
CA TRP A 180 -17.16 -1.48 -0.80
C TRP A 180 -18.58 -0.91 -1.01
N LYS A 181 -19.23 -0.51 0.08
CA LYS A 181 -20.59 0.05 0.06
C LYS A 181 -20.62 1.43 -0.56
N ASN A 182 -19.66 2.27 -0.22
CA ASN A 182 -19.61 3.64 -0.73
C ASN A 182 -19.01 3.68 -2.14
N ASP A 183 -19.61 4.49 -3.00
CA ASP A 183 -19.05 4.80 -4.31
C ASP A 183 -17.89 5.79 -4.15
N LEU A 184 -16.68 5.27 -4.08
CA LEU A 184 -15.46 6.07 -3.93
C LEU A 184 -15.28 7.09 -5.07
N LYS A 185 -15.85 6.84 -6.25
CA LYS A 185 -15.76 7.75 -7.39
C LYS A 185 -16.55 9.03 -7.18
N LYS A 186 -17.62 8.96 -6.37
CA LYS A 186 -18.46 10.12 -6.02
C LYS A 186 -17.92 10.90 -4.82
N ASN A 187 -16.94 10.34 -4.09
CA ASN A 187 -16.36 11.03 -2.95
C ASN A 187 -15.31 12.06 -3.42
N PRO A 188 -15.54 13.38 -3.25
CA PRO A 188 -14.66 14.42 -3.74
C PRO A 188 -13.29 14.43 -3.05
N ASP A 189 -13.20 13.86 -1.86
CA ASP A 189 -11.96 13.78 -1.08
C ASP A 189 -11.07 12.59 -1.51
N ILE A 190 -11.63 11.61 -2.19
CA ILE A 190 -10.90 10.42 -2.60
C ILE A 190 -10.31 10.59 -4.00
N LYS A 191 -9.11 10.07 -4.18
CA LYS A 191 -8.44 9.93 -5.46
C LYS A 191 -8.08 8.47 -5.70
N ILE A 192 -8.77 7.86 -6.64
CA ILE A 192 -8.54 6.46 -7.01
C ILE A 192 -7.23 6.37 -7.81
N LEU A 193 -6.39 5.44 -7.44
CA LEU A 193 -5.09 5.17 -8.06
C LEU A 193 -5.16 3.96 -8.98
N LEU A 194 -5.84 2.89 -8.51
CA LEU A 194 -6.03 1.66 -9.26
C LEU A 194 -7.47 1.16 -9.13
N SER A 195 -7.97 0.57 -10.22
CA SER A 195 -9.21 -0.22 -10.25
C SER A 195 -8.98 -1.56 -10.96
N ILE A 196 -9.88 -2.52 -10.74
CA ILE A 196 -9.91 -3.76 -11.53
C ILE A 196 -10.32 -3.42 -12.97
N ASP A 197 -9.52 -3.87 -13.94
CA ASP A 197 -9.82 -3.69 -15.35
C ASP A 197 -11.00 -4.59 -15.78
N SER A 198 -11.91 -4.06 -16.57
CA SER A 198 -13.12 -4.77 -17.02
C SER A 198 -12.85 -6.03 -17.85
N THR A 199 -11.64 -6.18 -18.40
CA THR A 199 -11.25 -7.38 -19.14
C THR A 199 -10.90 -8.56 -18.24
N SER A 200 -10.79 -8.34 -16.94
CA SER A 200 -10.42 -9.37 -15.96
C SER A 200 -11.32 -9.36 -14.73
N PHE A 201 -12.56 -8.94 -14.87
CA PHE A 201 -13.47 -9.03 -13.74
C PHE A 201 -13.49 -10.48 -13.24
N PRO A 202 -13.10 -10.70 -11.97
CA PRO A 202 -13.10 -12.05 -11.41
C PRO A 202 -14.52 -12.58 -11.38
N LEU A 203 -14.72 -13.74 -11.95
CA LEU A 203 -15.94 -14.52 -11.75
C LEU A 203 -15.92 -15.10 -10.35
N GLY A 204 -17.06 -15.23 -9.74
CA GLY A 204 -17.21 -15.91 -8.46
C GLY A 204 -16.60 -17.30 -8.51
N THR A 205 -15.80 -17.64 -7.53
CA THR A 205 -15.05 -18.90 -7.44
C THR A 205 -15.27 -19.57 -6.08
N GLY A 206 -15.06 -20.89 -6.02
CA GLY A 206 -15.23 -21.63 -4.77
C GLY A 206 -16.65 -21.51 -4.21
N PRO A 207 -16.84 -21.23 -2.91
CA PRO A 207 -18.17 -21.17 -2.28
C PRO A 207 -19.00 -19.96 -2.70
N LYS A 208 -18.45 -19.02 -3.46
CA LYS A 208 -19.11 -17.79 -3.89
C LYS A 208 -19.30 -17.71 -5.40
N LEU A 209 -19.69 -18.81 -6.04
CA LEU A 209 -19.94 -18.86 -7.48
C LEU A 209 -21.03 -17.88 -7.97
N HIS A 210 -21.90 -17.43 -7.08
CA HIS A 210 -22.91 -16.41 -7.35
C HIS A 210 -22.38 -14.98 -7.32
N GLU A 211 -21.18 -14.75 -6.78
CA GLU A 211 -20.52 -13.45 -6.77
C GLU A 211 -19.90 -13.18 -8.14
N ILE A 212 -20.63 -12.45 -8.96
CA ILE A 212 -20.20 -12.15 -10.34
C ILE A 212 -19.77 -10.69 -10.43
N TRP A 213 -18.51 -10.48 -10.77
CA TRP A 213 -17.91 -9.15 -10.96
C TRP A 213 -17.74 -8.86 -12.46
N HIS A 214 -18.83 -8.83 -13.21
CA HIS A 214 -18.80 -8.64 -14.67
C HIS A 214 -19.23 -7.25 -15.11
N SER A 215 -19.68 -6.41 -14.20
CA SER A 215 -20.03 -5.03 -14.46
C SER A 215 -19.79 -4.18 -13.21
N GLY A 216 -19.41 -2.92 -13.38
CA GLY A 216 -19.19 -2.01 -12.27
C GLY A 216 -17.79 -1.42 -12.27
N TYR A 217 -17.46 -0.71 -11.19
CA TYR A 217 -16.19 -0.05 -10.98
C TYR A 217 -15.65 -0.41 -9.61
N TYR A 218 -14.48 -1.06 -9.57
CA TYR A 218 -13.94 -1.67 -8.38
C TYR A 218 -12.57 -1.08 -8.04
N PRO A 219 -12.52 0.02 -7.25
CA PRO A 219 -11.26 0.57 -6.76
C PRO A 219 -10.53 -0.42 -5.84
N VAL A 220 -9.23 -0.57 -6.05
CA VAL A 220 -8.36 -1.45 -5.25
C VAL A 220 -7.18 -0.73 -4.63
N ALA A 221 -6.89 0.50 -5.04
CA ALA A 221 -5.96 1.39 -4.36
C ALA A 221 -6.40 2.83 -4.52
N TRP A 222 -6.32 3.60 -3.44
CA TRP A 222 -6.68 5.03 -3.44
C TRP A 222 -5.99 5.81 -2.34
N THR A 223 -6.03 7.13 -2.47
CA THR A 223 -5.58 8.12 -1.49
C THR A 223 -6.69 9.10 -1.15
N ASN A 224 -6.56 9.79 -0.02
CA ASN A 224 -7.45 10.86 0.42
C ASN A 224 -6.73 12.20 0.31
N LYS A 225 -7.37 13.20 -0.31
CA LYS A 225 -6.77 14.53 -0.54
C LYS A 225 -6.52 15.32 0.75
N LYS A 226 -7.24 14.98 1.84
CA LYS A 226 -7.10 15.63 3.16
C LYS A 226 -6.03 15.00 4.02
N TYR A 227 -5.63 13.77 3.72
CA TYR A 227 -4.70 12.99 4.53
C TYR A 227 -3.60 12.38 3.66
N ARG A 228 -2.42 12.31 4.20
CA ARG A 228 -1.29 11.65 3.53
C ARG A 228 -1.39 10.13 3.72
N MET A 229 -2.21 9.48 2.95
CA MET A 229 -2.53 8.08 3.10
C MET A 229 -2.63 7.34 1.77
N ILE A 230 -2.38 6.04 1.78
CA ILE A 230 -2.75 5.12 0.71
C ILE A 230 -3.33 3.84 1.33
N TYR A 231 -4.43 3.39 0.78
CA TYR A 231 -4.98 2.07 1.05
C TYR A 231 -4.79 1.15 -0.16
N PHE A 232 -4.43 -0.10 0.11
CA PHE A 232 -4.35 -1.20 -0.86
C PHE A 232 -5.31 -2.32 -0.48
N ASN A 233 -6.12 -2.75 -1.41
CA ASN A 233 -7.02 -3.90 -1.27
C ASN A 233 -6.28 -5.25 -1.39
N MET A 234 -4.97 -5.25 -1.48
CA MET A 234 -4.07 -6.39 -1.51
C MET A 234 -3.66 -6.78 -0.09
N GLY A 235 -3.31 -8.05 0.13
CA GLY A 235 -2.79 -8.51 1.43
C GLY A 235 -3.45 -9.77 1.98
N HIS A 236 -4.31 -10.43 1.18
CA HIS A 236 -4.87 -11.73 1.50
C HIS A 236 -4.75 -12.64 0.29
N ASN A 237 -3.82 -13.59 0.36
CA ASN A 237 -3.67 -14.67 -0.61
C ASN A 237 -3.84 -15.99 0.12
N ASP A 238 -4.36 -16.96 -0.58
CA ASP A 238 -4.27 -18.35 -0.20
C ASP A 238 -3.81 -19.15 -1.42
N ILE A 239 -2.49 -19.20 -1.61
CA ILE A 239 -1.89 -19.93 -2.73
C ILE A 239 -1.87 -21.44 -2.50
N ASP A 240 -2.27 -21.89 -1.32
CA ASP A 240 -2.31 -23.29 -0.93
C ASP A 240 -3.74 -23.82 -0.69
N TYR A 241 -4.74 -23.09 -1.16
CA TYR A 241 -6.15 -23.41 -0.95
C TYR A 241 -6.53 -24.85 -1.31
N GLU A 242 -5.98 -25.37 -2.40
CA GLU A 242 -6.27 -26.73 -2.88
C GLU A 242 -5.55 -27.81 -2.04
N ASN A 243 -4.30 -27.56 -1.67
CA ASN A 243 -3.45 -28.56 -1.02
C ASN A 243 -3.60 -28.55 0.50
N LYS A 244 -3.98 -27.41 1.09
CA LYS A 244 -4.18 -27.22 2.54
C LYS A 244 -2.98 -27.66 3.38
N THR A 245 -1.78 -27.39 2.91
CA THR A 245 -0.54 -27.73 3.62
C THR A 245 -0.24 -26.78 4.76
N ASN A 246 -0.99 -25.64 4.86
CA ASN A 246 -0.87 -24.60 5.89
C ASN A 246 0.56 -24.05 6.08
N LYS A 247 1.32 -24.01 4.98
CA LYS A 247 2.61 -23.33 4.91
C LYS A 247 2.41 -21.86 4.58
N GLU A 248 3.44 -21.22 4.06
CA GLU A 248 3.33 -19.83 3.61
C GLU A 248 2.26 -19.68 2.52
N LEU A 249 1.20 -18.95 2.81
CA LEU A 249 0.06 -18.75 1.90
C LEU A 249 0.19 -17.45 1.11
N SER A 250 0.89 -16.44 1.64
CA SER A 250 0.95 -15.12 1.02
C SER A 250 1.94 -15.08 -0.13
N PHE A 251 1.52 -14.38 -1.18
CA PHE A 251 2.32 -14.01 -2.33
C PHE A 251 1.89 -12.60 -2.79
N THR A 252 1.82 -11.68 -1.85
CA THR A 252 1.46 -10.27 -2.13
C THR A 252 2.64 -9.53 -2.71
N PHE A 253 3.84 -9.82 -2.24
CA PHE A 253 5.09 -9.22 -2.71
C PHE A 253 5.81 -10.16 -3.70
N GLY A 254 6.79 -9.60 -4.46
CA GLY A 254 7.53 -10.38 -5.46
C GLY A 254 7.03 -10.21 -6.90
N ASN A 255 5.85 -9.60 -7.11
CA ASN A 255 5.44 -9.14 -8.44
C ASN A 255 6.13 -7.78 -8.69
N PRO A 256 7.03 -7.66 -9.69
CA PRO A 256 7.85 -6.46 -9.84
C PRO A 256 7.06 -5.16 -10.00
N VAL A 257 5.90 -5.19 -10.67
CA VAL A 257 5.06 -4.00 -10.90
C VAL A 257 4.30 -3.65 -9.63
N GLN A 258 3.79 -4.63 -8.91
CA GLN A 258 3.10 -4.43 -7.62
C GLN A 258 4.10 -3.98 -6.54
N ASP A 259 5.30 -4.54 -6.50
CA ASP A 259 6.39 -4.10 -5.63
C ASP A 259 6.79 -2.65 -5.91
N GLN A 260 6.88 -2.25 -7.19
CA GLN A 260 7.17 -0.87 -7.57
C GLN A 260 6.09 0.10 -7.11
N LEU A 261 4.81 -0.29 -7.21
CA LEU A 261 3.68 0.47 -6.68
C LEU A 261 3.82 0.72 -5.18
N ILE A 262 4.04 -0.35 -4.42
CA ILE A 262 4.06 -0.28 -2.95
C ILE A 262 5.27 0.53 -2.47
N ILE A 263 6.45 0.33 -3.07
CA ILE A 263 7.64 1.10 -2.68
C ILE A 263 7.52 2.57 -3.06
N ASP A 264 7.04 2.91 -4.27
CA ASP A 264 6.86 4.30 -4.68
C ASP A 264 5.80 5.01 -3.80
N ALA A 265 4.75 4.29 -3.36
CA ALA A 265 3.78 4.76 -2.39
C ALA A 265 4.43 5.06 -1.03
N LEU A 266 5.23 4.13 -0.51
CA LEU A 266 5.90 4.30 0.77
C LEU A 266 6.89 5.48 0.74
N LEU A 267 7.66 5.61 -0.34
CA LEU A 267 8.59 6.72 -0.52
C LEU A 267 7.86 8.07 -0.63
N TRP A 268 6.70 8.11 -1.28
CA TRP A 268 5.85 9.29 -1.30
C TRP A 268 5.33 9.64 0.09
N LEU A 269 4.91 8.65 0.88
CA LEU A 269 4.43 8.83 2.25
C LEU A 269 5.55 9.27 3.21
N GLY A 270 6.73 8.71 3.12
CA GLY A 270 7.82 8.97 4.08
C GLY A 270 8.64 10.21 3.77
N ARG A 271 8.77 10.57 2.49
CA ARG A 271 9.59 11.71 2.06
C ARG A 271 8.72 12.97 1.98
N LYS A 272 8.90 13.90 2.91
CA LYS A 272 8.27 15.22 2.79
C LYS A 272 8.80 15.89 1.52
N ASN A 273 7.91 16.23 0.58
CA ASN A 273 8.30 17.16 -0.48
C ASN A 273 8.67 18.48 0.18
N LYS A 274 9.93 18.91 0.01
CA LYS A 274 10.34 20.27 0.35
C LYS A 274 9.77 21.24 -0.66
#